data_cc320f909fc8d300dcbf65ca2513199c
#
_entry.id   cc320f909fc8d300dcbf65ca2513199c
#
_cell.length_a   1.000
_cell.length_b   1.000
_cell.length_c   1.000
_cell.angle_alpha   90.00
_cell.angle_beta   90.00
_cell.angle_gamma   90.00
#
_symmetry.space_group_name_H-M   'P 1'
#
loop_
_entity.id
_entity.type
_entity.pdbx_description
1 polymer ?
#
loop_
_entity_poly.entity_id
_entity_poly.type
_entity_poly.pdbx_seq_one_letter_code
_entity_poly.pdbx_strand_id
1 'polypeptide(L)'
;MAKSVDEFNKKRLRSSNITVVVSIALVLFLLGLMGLILINAQKYSDYIKEQLVVNAYFDENYDAKDSVKIAKMEAEVFKEIQTLAPVKKATYITREMASAEAKKSMGIDADALFEENIFPSSIEIALKPEYVDPAKIDQALKVIKAVPGVIDVKNDSTLMVDVYNNLSRILKWILGFSILFLILAVVLINNSIRLKIFSKRFIIKTMQLVGAKRRFILKPFIIEAVILGAIGSVIGLLALGGIWYYFTSQIGSAFVQ
;
A
#
# COMPACT_ATOMS: atom_id res chain seq x y z
N MET A 1 53.18 27.12 -9.04
CA MET A 1 51.95 27.25 -9.87
C MET A 1 51.37 25.91 -10.32
N ALA A 2 52.12 24.88 -10.70
CA ALA A 2 51.58 23.57 -11.14
C ALA A 2 50.78 22.83 -10.05
N LYS A 3 51.23 22.87 -8.78
CA LYS A 3 50.57 22.20 -7.65
C LYS A 3 49.15 22.72 -7.35
N SER A 4 48.88 24.03 -7.56
CA SER A 4 47.56 24.64 -7.32
C SER A 4 46.54 24.28 -8.42
N VAL A 5 47.00 24.10 -9.66
CA VAL A 5 46.14 23.71 -10.80
C VAL A 5 45.71 22.24 -10.67
N ASP A 6 46.63 21.38 -10.22
CA ASP A 6 46.32 19.95 -9.98
C ASP A 6 45.35 19.76 -8.79
N GLU A 7 45.52 20.52 -7.71
CA GLU A 7 44.56 20.50 -6.57
C GLU A 7 43.20 21.03 -6.97
N PHE A 8 43.12 22.08 -7.77
CA PHE A 8 41.87 22.65 -8.28
C PHE A 8 41.13 21.66 -9.19
N ASN A 9 41.86 21.00 -10.09
CA ASN A 9 41.28 19.97 -10.97
C ASN A 9 40.83 18.75 -10.19
N LYS A 10 41.58 18.31 -9.17
CA LYS A 10 41.22 17.20 -8.29
C LYS A 10 39.98 17.49 -7.46
N LYS A 11 39.82 18.73 -6.96
CA LYS A 11 38.66 19.20 -6.22
C LYS A 11 37.39 19.25 -7.09
N ARG A 12 37.53 19.73 -8.33
CA ARG A 12 36.44 19.78 -9.32
C ARG A 12 35.96 18.39 -9.77
N LEU A 13 36.91 17.45 -9.98
CA LEU A 13 36.58 16.06 -10.31
C LEU A 13 35.90 15.36 -9.14
N ARG A 14 36.31 15.63 -7.89
CA ARG A 14 35.70 15.08 -6.69
C ARG A 14 34.25 15.60 -6.49
N SER A 15 34.06 16.90 -6.71
CA SER A 15 32.74 17.52 -6.66
C SER A 15 31.78 16.92 -7.70
N SER A 16 32.23 16.72 -8.93
CA SER A 16 31.45 16.09 -10.01
C SER A 16 31.05 14.64 -9.65
N ASN A 17 31.95 13.86 -9.05
CA ASN A 17 31.67 12.49 -8.66
C ASN A 17 30.64 12.42 -7.50
N ILE A 18 30.72 13.33 -6.53
CA ILE A 18 29.77 13.43 -5.43
C ILE A 18 28.37 13.73 -5.98
N THR A 19 28.25 14.70 -6.89
CA THR A 19 26.94 15.03 -7.50
C THR A 19 26.34 13.82 -8.21
N VAL A 20 27.14 13.05 -8.94
CA VAL A 20 26.68 11.82 -9.62
C VAL A 20 26.20 10.78 -8.61
N VAL A 21 26.97 10.53 -7.54
CA VAL A 21 26.61 9.57 -6.49
C VAL A 21 25.30 9.97 -5.81
N VAL A 22 25.18 11.25 -5.44
CA VAL A 22 23.95 11.77 -4.79
C VAL A 22 22.75 11.65 -5.72
N SER A 23 22.91 11.97 -7.02
CA SER A 23 21.83 11.82 -7.99
C SER A 23 21.38 10.36 -8.15
N ILE A 24 22.33 9.43 -8.26
CA ILE A 24 22.04 8.00 -8.36
C ILE A 24 21.38 7.50 -7.07
N ALA A 25 21.91 7.88 -5.91
CA ALA A 25 21.35 7.50 -4.61
C ALA A 25 19.91 7.98 -4.44
N LEU A 26 19.63 9.24 -4.80
CA LEU A 26 18.30 9.83 -4.71
C LEU A 26 17.30 9.08 -5.61
N VAL A 27 17.68 8.81 -6.85
CA VAL A 27 16.80 8.10 -7.79
C VAL A 27 16.55 6.68 -7.34
N LEU A 28 17.58 5.95 -6.92
CA LEU A 28 17.43 4.58 -6.40
C LEU A 28 16.60 4.55 -5.11
N PHE A 29 16.77 5.56 -4.25
CA PHE A 29 15.94 5.73 -3.07
C PHE A 29 14.46 5.92 -3.43
N LEU A 30 14.12 6.81 -4.36
CA LEU A 30 12.74 7.04 -4.81
C LEU A 30 12.14 5.81 -5.47
N LEU A 31 12.88 5.13 -6.34
CA LEU A 31 12.45 3.88 -6.96
C LEU A 31 12.24 2.77 -5.92
N GLY A 32 13.14 2.67 -4.96
CA GLY A 32 13.02 1.69 -3.87
C GLY A 32 11.83 1.98 -2.96
N LEU A 33 11.56 3.25 -2.65
CA LEU A 33 10.39 3.67 -1.88
C LEU A 33 9.08 3.34 -2.62
N MET A 34 9.02 3.64 -3.92
CA MET A 34 7.88 3.24 -4.77
C MET A 34 7.72 1.71 -4.82
N GLY A 35 8.83 0.97 -4.94
CA GLY A 35 8.84 -0.49 -4.91
C GLY A 35 8.30 -1.06 -3.58
N LEU A 36 8.73 -0.51 -2.45
CA LEU A 36 8.23 -0.88 -1.12
C LEU A 36 6.72 -0.64 -1.00
N ILE A 37 6.23 0.51 -1.47
CA ILE A 37 4.79 0.82 -1.47
C ILE A 37 4.05 -0.20 -2.33
N LEU A 38 4.52 -0.50 -3.55
CA LEU A 38 3.85 -1.45 -4.45
C LEU A 38 3.83 -2.88 -3.89
N ILE A 39 4.93 -3.36 -3.29
CA ILE A 39 5.00 -4.70 -2.69
C ILE A 39 4.03 -4.84 -1.51
N ASN A 40 3.91 -3.79 -0.70
CA ASN A 40 3.01 -3.81 0.45
C ASN A 40 1.57 -3.35 0.12
N ALA A 41 1.35 -2.79 -1.05
CA ALA A 41 0.06 -2.23 -1.45
C ALA A 41 -1.08 -3.25 -1.41
N GLN A 42 -0.83 -4.50 -1.81
CA GLN A 42 -1.82 -5.56 -1.73
C GLN A 42 -2.20 -5.86 -0.27
N LYS A 43 -1.23 -5.97 0.63
CA LYS A 43 -1.48 -6.21 2.05
C LYS A 43 -2.31 -5.08 2.68
N TYR A 44 -1.98 -3.83 2.38
CA TYR A 44 -2.75 -2.68 2.87
C TYR A 44 -4.15 -2.62 2.24
N SER A 45 -4.27 -2.94 0.95
CA SER A 45 -5.55 -3.05 0.28
C SER A 45 -6.43 -4.11 0.93
N ASP A 46 -5.88 -5.31 1.16
CA ASP A 46 -6.61 -6.40 1.78
C ASP A 46 -6.99 -6.08 3.23
N TYR A 47 -6.10 -5.46 4.00
CA TYR A 47 -6.39 -4.99 5.35
C TYR A 47 -7.56 -3.99 5.38
N ILE A 48 -7.56 -2.99 4.48
CA ILE A 48 -8.67 -2.02 4.40
C ILE A 48 -9.97 -2.71 3.97
N LYS A 49 -9.91 -3.62 3.00
CA LYS A 49 -11.08 -4.39 2.56
C LYS A 49 -11.67 -5.26 3.67
N GLU A 50 -10.83 -5.82 4.54
CA GLU A 50 -11.26 -6.62 5.68
C GLU A 50 -11.99 -5.82 6.76
N GLN A 51 -11.78 -4.52 6.82
CA GLN A 51 -12.50 -3.61 7.73
C GLN A 51 -13.87 -3.18 7.17
N LEU A 52 -14.14 -3.47 5.89
CA LEU A 52 -15.44 -3.21 5.31
C LEU A 52 -16.41 -4.33 5.71
N VAL A 53 -17.39 -3.98 6.52
CA VAL A 53 -18.35 -4.92 7.07
C VAL A 53 -19.70 -4.81 6.40
N VAL A 54 -20.41 -5.91 6.39
CA VAL A 54 -21.79 -6.04 5.91
C VAL A 54 -22.65 -6.44 7.08
N ASN A 55 -23.79 -5.78 7.27
CA ASN A 55 -24.72 -6.09 8.34
C ASN A 55 -25.88 -6.91 7.79
N ALA A 56 -26.02 -8.14 8.28
CA ALA A 56 -27.18 -8.99 8.02
C ALA A 56 -28.16 -8.87 9.18
N TYR A 57 -29.42 -8.55 8.86
CA TYR A 57 -30.48 -8.37 9.83
C TYR A 57 -31.39 -9.60 9.84
N PHE A 58 -31.81 -9.99 11.04
CA PHE A 58 -32.72 -11.11 11.23
C PHE A 58 -34.17 -10.75 10.87
N ASP A 59 -34.95 -11.77 10.49
CA ASP A 59 -36.37 -11.61 10.23
C ASP A 59 -37.11 -11.40 11.55
N GLU A 60 -37.68 -10.21 11.76
CA GLU A 60 -38.45 -9.85 12.96
C GLU A 60 -39.88 -10.42 12.97
N ASN A 61 -40.34 -11.05 11.88
CA ASN A 61 -41.68 -11.64 11.77
C ASN A 61 -41.86 -12.94 12.57
N TYR A 62 -40.88 -13.32 13.37
CA TYR A 62 -41.05 -14.36 14.34
C TYR A 62 -41.95 -13.88 15.49
N ASP A 63 -43.03 -14.65 15.78
CA ASP A 63 -43.91 -14.41 16.91
C ASP A 63 -43.11 -14.03 18.17
N ALA A 64 -43.16 -12.75 18.52
CA ALA A 64 -42.30 -12.11 19.52
C ALA A 64 -42.52 -12.61 20.97
N LYS A 65 -43.25 -13.69 21.15
CA LYS A 65 -43.58 -14.24 22.46
C LYS A 65 -42.60 -15.27 23.02
N ASP A 66 -41.62 -15.74 22.22
CA ASP A 66 -40.76 -16.84 22.66
C ASP A 66 -39.26 -16.48 22.43
N SER A 67 -38.72 -15.66 23.33
CA SER A 67 -37.33 -15.22 23.30
C SER A 67 -36.30 -16.37 23.21
N VAL A 68 -36.64 -17.57 23.71
CA VAL A 68 -35.77 -18.75 23.62
C VAL A 68 -35.71 -19.32 22.20
N LYS A 69 -36.82 -19.28 21.44
CA LYS A 69 -36.85 -19.74 20.05
C LYS A 69 -36.09 -18.77 19.15
N ILE A 70 -36.25 -17.45 19.38
CA ILE A 70 -35.51 -16.40 18.66
C ILE A 70 -34.02 -16.60 18.85
N ALA A 71 -33.53 -16.73 20.07
CA ALA A 71 -32.10 -16.92 20.36
C ALA A 71 -31.52 -18.20 19.72
N LYS A 72 -32.30 -19.30 19.65
CA LYS A 72 -31.83 -20.52 18.97
C LYS A 72 -31.71 -20.31 17.46
N MET A 73 -32.70 -19.68 16.84
CA MET A 73 -32.69 -19.41 15.41
C MET A 73 -31.57 -18.46 15.03
N GLU A 74 -31.37 -17.36 15.75
CA GLU A 74 -30.30 -16.43 15.55
C GLU A 74 -28.93 -17.12 15.66
N ALA A 75 -28.77 -18.07 16.60
CA ALA A 75 -27.58 -18.89 16.76
C ALA A 75 -27.35 -19.86 15.59
N GLU A 76 -28.43 -20.44 15.02
CA GLU A 76 -28.33 -21.31 13.83
C GLU A 76 -27.94 -20.50 12.60
N VAL A 77 -28.61 -19.37 12.35
CA VAL A 77 -28.29 -18.44 11.26
C VAL A 77 -26.83 -17.93 11.36
N PHE A 78 -26.39 -17.59 12.56
CA PHE A 78 -25.03 -17.16 12.81
C PHE A 78 -24.01 -18.24 12.45
N LYS A 79 -24.25 -19.50 12.86
CA LYS A 79 -23.42 -20.63 12.49
C LYS A 79 -23.37 -20.86 10.98
N GLU A 80 -24.51 -20.80 10.31
CA GLU A 80 -24.59 -20.99 8.88
C GLU A 80 -23.81 -19.90 8.14
N ILE A 81 -23.98 -18.64 8.53
CA ILE A 81 -23.24 -17.52 7.95
C ILE A 81 -21.74 -17.70 8.13
N GLN A 82 -21.25 -18.18 9.28
CA GLN A 82 -19.82 -18.42 9.49
C GLN A 82 -19.22 -19.44 8.54
N THR A 83 -19.99 -20.37 8.01
CA THR A 83 -19.52 -21.42 7.09
C THR A 83 -19.54 -20.99 5.63
N LEU A 84 -20.11 -19.85 5.30
CA LEU A 84 -20.21 -19.37 3.93
C LEU A 84 -18.84 -19.02 3.33
N ALA A 85 -18.63 -19.36 2.07
CA ALA A 85 -17.38 -19.12 1.35
C ALA A 85 -16.89 -17.67 1.37
N PRO A 86 -17.74 -16.62 1.19
CA PRO A 86 -17.33 -15.22 1.18
C PRO A 86 -17.01 -14.65 2.56
N VAL A 87 -17.39 -15.33 3.64
CA VAL A 87 -17.25 -14.82 5.02
C VAL A 87 -15.84 -15.10 5.54
N LYS A 88 -15.18 -14.08 6.06
CA LYS A 88 -13.91 -14.19 6.79
C LYS A 88 -14.16 -14.27 8.30
N LYS A 89 -14.99 -13.37 8.82
CA LYS A 89 -15.35 -13.28 10.24
C LYS A 89 -16.79 -12.82 10.32
N ALA A 90 -17.55 -13.41 11.24
CA ALA A 90 -18.87 -12.93 11.60
C ALA A 90 -18.86 -12.62 13.11
N THR A 91 -19.53 -11.53 13.49
CA THR A 91 -19.69 -11.10 14.88
C THR A 91 -21.17 -10.85 15.12
N TYR A 92 -21.72 -11.48 16.12
CA TYR A 92 -23.12 -11.27 16.50
C TYR A 92 -23.24 -10.00 17.33
N ILE A 93 -24.10 -9.09 16.91
CA ILE A 93 -24.40 -7.82 17.60
C ILE A 93 -25.79 -7.91 18.19
N THR A 94 -25.86 -7.90 19.52
CA THR A 94 -27.14 -7.86 20.22
C THR A 94 -27.79 -6.47 20.14
N ARG A 95 -29.07 -6.39 20.44
CA ARG A 95 -29.81 -5.11 20.49
C ARG A 95 -29.19 -4.11 21.47
N GLU A 96 -28.71 -4.60 22.61
CA GLU A 96 -28.04 -3.77 23.63
C GLU A 96 -26.69 -3.27 23.14
N MET A 97 -25.93 -4.11 22.44
CA MET A 97 -24.64 -3.71 21.85
C MET A 97 -24.86 -2.66 20.74
N ALA A 98 -25.86 -2.85 19.90
CA ALA A 98 -26.20 -1.90 18.83
C ALA A 98 -26.63 -0.54 19.41
N SER A 99 -27.46 -0.51 20.47
CA SER A 99 -27.84 0.72 21.17
C SER A 99 -26.64 1.41 21.81
N ALA A 100 -25.76 0.65 22.49
CA ALA A 100 -24.57 1.21 23.12
C ALA A 100 -23.58 1.81 22.10
N GLU A 101 -23.44 1.19 20.93
CA GLU A 101 -22.59 1.68 19.84
C GLU A 101 -23.18 2.93 19.19
N ALA A 102 -24.49 2.99 18.96
CA ALA A 102 -25.18 4.17 18.47
C ALA A 102 -25.04 5.35 19.45
N LYS A 103 -25.17 5.11 20.75
CA LYS A 103 -24.94 6.12 21.79
C LYS A 103 -23.51 6.65 21.77
N LYS A 104 -22.52 5.78 21.58
CA LYS A 104 -21.10 6.15 21.56
C LYS A 104 -20.70 6.89 20.28
N SER A 105 -21.21 6.43 19.12
CA SER A 105 -20.77 6.96 17.81
C SER A 105 -21.57 8.16 17.34
N MET A 106 -22.87 8.20 17.58
CA MET A 106 -23.78 9.26 17.12
C MET A 106 -24.25 10.19 18.25
N GLY A 107 -23.95 9.88 19.51
CA GLY A 107 -24.46 10.64 20.66
C GLY A 107 -25.97 10.51 20.88
N ILE A 108 -26.63 9.56 20.20
CA ILE A 108 -28.08 9.33 20.26
C ILE A 108 -28.35 8.30 21.34
N ASP A 109 -29.04 8.73 22.40
CA ASP A 109 -29.57 7.84 23.42
C ASP A 109 -30.97 7.38 23.00
N ALA A 110 -31.04 6.31 22.21
CA ALA A 110 -32.31 5.82 21.68
C ALA A 110 -33.21 5.28 22.78
N ASP A 111 -32.63 4.69 23.83
CA ASP A 111 -33.42 4.20 24.99
C ASP A 111 -34.08 5.34 25.76
N ALA A 112 -33.51 6.54 25.73
CA ALA A 112 -34.08 7.75 26.33
C ALA A 112 -35.14 8.43 25.43
N LEU A 113 -35.12 8.17 24.13
CA LEU A 113 -36.03 8.79 23.16
C LEU A 113 -37.25 7.95 22.84
N PHE A 114 -37.17 6.63 22.90
CA PHE A 114 -38.17 5.70 22.35
C PHE A 114 -38.63 4.69 23.34
N GLU A 115 -38.58 4.83 24.62
CA GLU A 115 -39.07 3.89 25.65
C GLU A 115 -38.74 2.39 25.45
N GLU A 116 -38.39 1.98 24.22
CA GLU A 116 -37.98 0.65 23.79
C GLU A 116 -36.73 0.70 22.91
N ASN A 117 -35.92 -0.35 22.96
CA ASN A 117 -34.75 -0.46 22.10
C ASN A 117 -35.16 -0.73 20.64
N ILE A 118 -35.00 0.30 19.80
CA ILE A 118 -35.39 0.25 18.38
C ILE A 118 -34.36 -0.42 17.48
N PHE A 119 -33.18 -0.74 18.01
CA PHE A 119 -32.14 -1.37 17.20
C PHE A 119 -32.36 -2.87 17.08
N PRO A 120 -32.42 -3.42 15.84
CA PRO A 120 -32.53 -4.86 15.66
C PRO A 120 -31.17 -5.53 15.98
N SER A 121 -31.24 -6.81 16.37
CA SER A 121 -30.06 -7.66 16.39
C SER A 121 -29.57 -7.88 14.96
N SER A 122 -28.25 -7.99 14.81
CA SER A 122 -27.61 -8.12 13.49
C SER A 122 -26.35 -8.97 13.56
N ILE A 123 -25.92 -9.43 12.41
CA ILE A 123 -24.61 -10.08 12.25
C ILE A 123 -23.74 -9.15 11.43
N GLU A 124 -22.67 -8.66 12.03
CA GLU A 124 -21.62 -7.93 11.36
C GLU A 124 -20.68 -8.93 10.69
N ILE A 125 -20.54 -8.84 9.37
CA ILE A 125 -19.83 -9.81 8.54
C ILE A 125 -18.69 -9.10 7.84
N ALA A 126 -17.46 -9.46 8.19
CA ALA A 126 -16.26 -9.09 7.43
C ALA A 126 -16.09 -10.09 6.27
N LEU A 127 -16.05 -9.58 5.05
CA LEU A 127 -15.86 -10.38 3.85
C LEU A 127 -14.38 -10.66 3.61
N LYS A 128 -14.08 -11.77 2.93
CA LYS A 128 -12.71 -12.01 2.42
C LYS A 128 -12.37 -10.97 1.34
N PRO A 129 -11.12 -10.47 1.29
CA PRO A 129 -10.71 -9.42 0.35
C PRO A 129 -11.05 -9.69 -1.11
N GLU A 130 -11.05 -10.96 -1.51
CA GLU A 130 -11.37 -11.41 -2.88
C GLU A 130 -12.84 -11.20 -3.28
N TYR A 131 -13.76 -11.05 -2.30
CA TYR A 131 -15.18 -10.80 -2.52
C TYR A 131 -15.56 -9.31 -2.37
N VAL A 132 -14.64 -8.46 -1.95
CA VAL A 132 -14.83 -7.00 -1.85
C VAL A 132 -14.58 -6.30 -3.20
N ASP A 133 -14.51 -7.03 -4.29
CA ASP A 133 -14.46 -6.51 -5.65
C ASP A 133 -15.88 -6.12 -6.12
N PRO A 134 -16.09 -4.95 -6.75
CA PRO A 134 -17.38 -4.54 -7.30
C PRO A 134 -18.10 -5.59 -8.15
N ALA A 135 -17.32 -6.45 -8.84
CA ALA A 135 -17.90 -7.53 -9.65
C ALA A 135 -18.37 -8.74 -8.84
N LYS A 136 -17.87 -8.93 -7.62
CA LYS A 136 -18.15 -10.13 -6.80
C LYS A 136 -18.98 -9.83 -5.55
N ILE A 137 -19.01 -8.58 -5.11
CA ILE A 137 -19.71 -8.19 -3.90
C ILE A 137 -21.20 -8.53 -3.97
N ASP A 138 -21.83 -8.29 -5.11
CA ASP A 138 -23.24 -8.62 -5.31
C ASP A 138 -23.53 -10.12 -5.20
N GLN A 139 -22.58 -10.97 -5.61
CA GLN A 139 -22.68 -12.41 -5.43
C GLN A 139 -22.57 -12.78 -3.96
N ALA A 140 -21.61 -12.21 -3.24
CA ALA A 140 -21.46 -12.45 -1.81
C ALA A 140 -22.71 -12.05 -1.03
N LEU A 141 -23.28 -10.87 -1.34
CA LEU A 141 -24.51 -10.39 -0.71
C LEU A 141 -25.72 -11.29 -1.00
N LYS A 142 -25.87 -11.78 -2.24
CA LYS A 142 -26.93 -12.73 -2.61
C LYS A 142 -26.81 -14.04 -1.84
N VAL A 143 -25.60 -14.56 -1.66
CA VAL A 143 -25.34 -15.79 -0.90
C VAL A 143 -25.71 -15.59 0.57
N ILE A 144 -25.35 -14.46 1.19
CA ILE A 144 -25.69 -14.17 2.59
C ILE A 144 -27.20 -13.96 2.73
N LYS A 145 -27.83 -13.23 1.81
CA LYS A 145 -29.30 -12.98 1.84
C LYS A 145 -30.12 -14.24 1.60
N ALA A 146 -29.55 -15.27 0.97
CA ALA A 146 -30.25 -16.54 0.75
C ALA A 146 -30.31 -17.44 2.00
N VAL A 147 -29.60 -17.08 3.07
CA VAL A 147 -29.66 -17.84 4.34
C VAL A 147 -31.02 -17.67 4.96
N PRO A 148 -31.74 -18.80 5.29
CA PRO A 148 -33.03 -18.73 5.94
C PRO A 148 -32.94 -17.99 7.29
N GLY A 149 -33.82 -17.01 7.52
CA GLY A 149 -33.79 -16.17 8.72
C GLY A 149 -33.06 -14.84 8.58
N VAL A 150 -32.46 -14.57 7.44
CA VAL A 150 -31.94 -13.25 7.07
C VAL A 150 -32.97 -12.51 6.24
N ILE A 151 -33.46 -11.37 6.75
CA ILE A 151 -34.47 -10.56 6.04
C ILE A 151 -33.82 -9.60 5.06
N ASP A 152 -32.76 -8.94 5.53
CA ASP A 152 -32.05 -7.95 4.71
C ASP A 152 -30.56 -7.93 5.00
N VAL A 153 -29.80 -7.55 3.99
CA VAL A 153 -28.34 -7.40 4.08
C VAL A 153 -28.02 -5.98 3.67
N LYS A 154 -27.72 -5.15 4.66
CA LYS A 154 -27.30 -3.79 4.41
C LYS A 154 -25.78 -3.75 4.35
N ASN A 155 -25.30 -3.26 3.27
CA ASN A 155 -23.89 -2.91 3.10
C ASN A 155 -23.84 -1.45 2.67
N ASP A 156 -22.79 -0.80 3.05
CA ASP A 156 -22.44 0.48 2.43
C ASP A 156 -21.68 0.19 1.12
N SER A 157 -22.41 -0.47 0.17
CA SER A 157 -21.86 -0.92 -1.11
C SER A 157 -21.18 0.25 -1.87
N THR A 158 -21.72 1.45 -1.71
CA THR A 158 -21.15 2.66 -2.31
C THR A 158 -19.78 2.95 -1.71
N LEU A 159 -19.64 2.93 -0.38
CA LEU A 159 -18.34 3.11 0.28
C LEU A 159 -17.36 2.00 -0.08
N MET A 160 -17.81 0.74 -0.12
CA MET A 160 -16.94 -0.39 -0.50
C MET A 160 -16.40 -0.25 -1.92
N VAL A 161 -17.27 0.10 -2.87
CA VAL A 161 -16.89 0.33 -4.28
C VAL A 161 -15.96 1.55 -4.40
N ASP A 162 -16.25 2.62 -3.67
CA ASP A 162 -15.43 3.83 -3.68
C ASP A 162 -14.03 3.58 -3.10
N VAL A 163 -13.93 2.85 -1.99
CA VAL A 163 -12.64 2.45 -1.41
C VAL A 163 -11.85 1.60 -2.39
N TYR A 164 -12.47 0.58 -3.01
CA TYR A 164 -11.83 -0.26 -4.00
C TYR A 164 -11.31 0.56 -5.20
N ASN A 165 -12.16 1.42 -5.75
CA ASN A 165 -11.82 2.26 -6.90
C ASN A 165 -10.71 3.25 -6.57
N ASN A 166 -10.75 3.88 -5.40
CA ASN A 166 -9.73 4.81 -4.95
C ASN A 166 -8.38 4.12 -4.72
N LEU A 167 -8.36 2.95 -4.06
CA LEU A 167 -7.14 2.14 -3.90
C LEU A 167 -6.56 1.77 -5.26
N SER A 168 -7.35 1.21 -6.16
CA SER A 168 -6.93 0.85 -7.52
C SER A 168 -6.39 2.04 -8.30
N ARG A 169 -7.01 3.22 -8.14
CA ARG A 169 -6.55 4.47 -8.76
C ARG A 169 -5.20 4.91 -8.21
N ILE A 170 -5.04 4.91 -6.88
CA ILE A 170 -3.78 5.26 -6.21
C ILE A 170 -2.65 4.34 -6.69
N LEU A 171 -2.87 3.03 -6.74
CA LEU A 171 -1.88 2.05 -7.21
C LEU A 171 -1.45 2.30 -8.66
N LYS A 172 -2.40 2.63 -9.55
CA LYS A 172 -2.10 2.97 -10.94
C LYS A 172 -1.25 4.24 -11.05
N TRP A 173 -1.54 5.25 -10.23
CA TRP A 173 -0.72 6.48 -10.18
C TRP A 173 0.69 6.20 -9.66
N ILE A 174 0.84 5.41 -8.60
CA ILE A 174 2.15 5.02 -8.06
C ILE A 174 2.96 4.26 -9.12
N LEU A 175 2.34 3.34 -9.86
CA LEU A 175 2.99 2.63 -10.95
C LEU A 175 3.44 3.59 -12.07
N GLY A 176 2.57 4.53 -12.47
CA GLY A 176 2.90 5.55 -13.46
C GLY A 176 4.08 6.42 -13.05
N PHE A 177 4.10 6.89 -11.80
CA PHE A 177 5.23 7.65 -11.27
C PHE A 177 6.51 6.82 -11.18
N SER A 178 6.42 5.53 -10.81
CA SER A 178 7.58 4.64 -10.80
C SER A 178 8.24 4.51 -12.18
N ILE A 179 7.45 4.37 -13.23
CA ILE A 179 7.94 4.33 -14.62
C ILE A 179 8.58 5.68 -14.99
N LEU A 180 7.95 6.81 -14.64
CA LEU A 180 8.50 8.13 -14.90
C LEU A 180 9.87 8.31 -14.21
N PHE A 181 9.99 7.94 -12.94
CA PHE A 181 11.26 8.02 -12.21
C PHE A 181 12.33 7.10 -12.81
N LEU A 182 11.94 5.93 -13.31
CA LEU A 182 12.88 5.03 -13.99
C LEU A 182 13.42 5.68 -15.28
N ILE A 183 12.59 6.33 -16.06
CA ILE A 183 13.00 7.07 -17.26
C ILE A 183 13.94 8.21 -16.88
N LEU A 184 13.59 8.99 -15.85
CA LEU A 184 14.45 10.07 -15.35
C LEU A 184 15.80 9.55 -14.86
N ALA A 185 15.83 8.39 -14.19
CA ALA A 185 17.09 7.73 -13.80
C ALA A 185 18.00 7.46 -14.98
N VAL A 186 17.46 6.84 -16.03
CA VAL A 186 18.21 6.51 -17.24
C VAL A 186 18.77 7.79 -17.91
N VAL A 187 17.95 8.85 -18.00
CA VAL A 187 18.36 10.13 -18.56
C VAL A 187 19.49 10.77 -17.75
N LEU A 188 19.37 10.79 -16.41
CA LEU A 188 20.39 11.38 -15.51
C LEU A 188 21.71 10.61 -15.60
N ILE A 189 21.65 9.27 -15.58
CA ILE A 189 22.86 8.43 -15.72
C ILE A 189 23.52 8.68 -17.08
N ASN A 190 22.74 8.71 -18.16
CA ASN A 190 23.26 8.95 -19.50
C ASN A 190 23.94 10.34 -19.63
N ASN A 191 23.30 11.40 -19.09
CA ASN A 191 23.88 12.73 -19.05
C ASN A 191 25.18 12.79 -18.25
N SER A 192 25.24 12.11 -17.10
CA SER A 192 26.42 12.04 -16.25
C SER A 192 27.61 11.37 -16.98
N ILE A 193 27.33 10.26 -17.66
CA ILE A 193 28.36 9.56 -18.46
C ILE A 193 28.82 10.44 -19.61
N ARG A 194 27.93 11.13 -20.32
CA ARG A 194 28.26 12.04 -21.43
C ARG A 194 29.15 13.18 -20.98
N LEU A 195 28.85 13.82 -19.84
CA LEU A 195 29.68 14.88 -19.25
C LEU A 195 31.09 14.39 -18.89
N LYS A 196 31.22 13.18 -18.33
CA LYS A 196 32.52 12.57 -18.02
C LYS A 196 33.34 12.29 -19.27
N ILE A 197 32.73 11.73 -20.31
CA ILE A 197 33.39 11.47 -21.59
C ILE A 197 33.90 12.79 -22.19
N PHE A 198 33.04 13.83 -22.15
CA PHE A 198 33.44 15.16 -22.65
C PHE A 198 34.60 15.76 -21.85
N SER A 199 34.58 15.65 -20.53
CA SER A 199 35.68 16.12 -19.65
C SER A 199 37.04 15.44 -19.96
N LYS A 200 37.00 14.15 -20.33
CA LYS A 200 38.23 13.37 -20.64
C LYS A 200 38.53 13.25 -22.14
N ARG A 201 37.91 14.09 -22.98
CA ARG A 201 37.99 14.00 -24.44
C ARG A 201 39.41 14.02 -25.00
N PHE A 202 40.32 14.81 -24.40
CA PHE A 202 41.72 14.89 -24.85
C PHE A 202 42.47 13.57 -24.59
N ILE A 203 42.29 12.96 -23.41
CA ILE A 203 42.92 11.67 -23.07
C ILE A 203 42.38 10.58 -24.01
N ILE A 204 41.08 10.59 -24.31
CA ILE A 204 40.46 9.67 -25.24
C ILE A 204 41.09 9.83 -26.65
N LYS A 205 41.26 11.08 -27.10
CA LYS A 205 41.84 11.37 -28.41
C LYS A 205 43.31 10.93 -28.52
N THR A 206 44.08 11.13 -27.46
CA THR A 206 45.48 10.65 -27.39
C THR A 206 45.55 9.12 -27.45
N MET A 207 44.67 8.41 -26.71
CA MET A 207 44.57 6.94 -26.75
C MET A 207 44.19 6.43 -28.15
N GLN A 208 43.27 7.13 -28.84
CA GLN A 208 42.91 6.80 -30.22
C GLN A 208 44.06 6.99 -31.20
N LEU A 209 44.85 8.05 -31.05
CA LEU A 209 46.01 8.30 -31.91
C LEU A 209 47.09 7.22 -31.77
N VAL A 210 47.25 6.63 -30.60
CA VAL A 210 48.17 5.50 -30.34
C VAL A 210 47.57 4.14 -30.79
N GLY A 211 46.33 4.14 -31.35
CA GLY A 211 45.73 2.93 -31.87
C GLY A 211 45.01 2.06 -30.84
N ALA A 212 44.64 2.62 -29.67
CA ALA A 212 43.94 1.88 -28.63
C ALA A 212 42.56 1.44 -29.11
N LYS A 213 42.20 0.16 -28.86
CA LYS A 213 40.89 -0.39 -29.20
C LYS A 213 39.77 0.29 -28.38
N ARG A 214 38.60 0.51 -28.99
CA ARG A 214 37.45 1.17 -28.37
C ARG A 214 37.07 0.55 -26.98
N ARG A 215 37.14 -0.78 -26.84
CA ARG A 215 36.89 -1.46 -25.58
C ARG A 215 37.87 -1.06 -24.47
N PHE A 216 39.12 -0.86 -24.81
CA PHE A 216 40.17 -0.43 -23.88
C PHE A 216 39.91 1.01 -23.39
N ILE A 217 39.51 1.89 -24.29
CA ILE A 217 39.16 3.29 -23.97
C ILE A 217 37.92 3.37 -23.07
N LEU A 218 36.89 2.54 -23.32
CA LEU A 218 35.62 2.58 -22.56
C LEU A 218 35.71 1.89 -21.18
N LYS A 219 36.61 0.92 -21.01
CA LYS A 219 36.74 0.12 -19.79
C LYS A 219 36.83 0.97 -18.50
N PRO A 220 37.72 1.99 -18.38
CA PRO A 220 37.84 2.80 -17.18
C PRO A 220 36.55 3.59 -16.86
N PHE A 221 35.81 4.05 -17.87
CA PHE A 221 34.54 4.78 -17.66
C PHE A 221 33.41 3.86 -17.15
N ILE A 222 33.35 2.63 -17.66
CA ILE A 222 32.39 1.64 -17.20
C ILE A 222 32.67 1.24 -15.74
N ILE A 223 33.97 0.98 -15.42
CA ILE A 223 34.36 0.63 -14.05
C ILE A 223 34.01 1.77 -13.09
N GLU A 224 34.34 3.01 -13.45
CA GLU A 224 34.04 4.20 -12.64
C GLU A 224 32.52 4.34 -12.46
N ALA A 225 31.69 4.15 -13.50
CA ALA A 225 30.25 4.21 -13.43
C ALA A 225 29.69 3.14 -12.51
N VAL A 226 30.22 1.91 -12.59
CA VAL A 226 29.80 0.79 -11.72
C VAL A 226 30.14 1.08 -10.25
N ILE A 227 31.34 1.60 -9.97
CA ILE A 227 31.74 1.96 -8.59
C ILE A 227 30.83 3.07 -8.04
N LEU A 228 30.59 4.13 -8.80
CA LEU A 228 29.71 5.22 -8.36
C LEU A 228 28.25 4.76 -8.19
N GLY A 229 27.79 3.87 -9.07
CA GLY A 229 26.48 3.23 -8.96
C GLY A 229 26.37 2.35 -7.71
N ALA A 230 27.41 1.56 -7.42
CA ALA A 230 27.45 0.73 -6.21
C ALA A 230 27.44 1.57 -4.92
N ILE A 231 28.23 2.65 -4.87
CA ILE A 231 28.21 3.57 -3.72
C ILE A 231 26.83 4.24 -3.59
N GLY A 232 26.25 4.72 -4.69
CA GLY A 232 24.93 5.33 -4.70
C GLY A 232 23.82 4.35 -4.26
N SER A 233 23.89 3.08 -4.68
CA SER A 233 22.93 2.07 -4.28
C SER A 233 23.02 1.73 -2.79
N VAL A 234 24.20 1.63 -2.22
CA VAL A 234 24.38 1.41 -0.78
C VAL A 234 23.78 2.57 0.02
N ILE A 235 24.04 3.81 -0.37
CA ILE A 235 23.47 4.99 0.29
C ILE A 235 21.93 4.98 0.18
N GLY A 236 21.39 4.70 -1.00
CA GLY A 236 19.96 4.61 -1.23
C GLY A 236 19.28 3.51 -0.38
N LEU A 237 19.90 2.33 -0.29
CA LEU A 237 19.42 1.22 0.53
C LEU A 237 19.48 1.53 2.03
N LEU A 238 20.56 2.18 2.50
CA LEU A 238 20.66 2.59 3.90
C LEU A 238 19.60 3.64 4.26
N ALA A 239 19.31 4.58 3.37
CA ALA A 239 18.25 5.56 3.57
C ALA A 239 16.86 4.90 3.62
N LEU A 240 16.59 3.94 2.71
CA LEU A 240 15.36 3.14 2.72
C LEU A 240 15.22 2.30 3.99
N GLY A 241 16.29 1.61 4.40
CA GLY A 241 16.32 0.81 5.61
C GLY A 241 16.10 1.66 6.86
N GLY A 242 16.65 2.87 6.92
CA GLY A 242 16.43 3.83 7.99
C GLY A 242 14.98 4.29 8.09
N ILE A 243 14.34 4.60 6.95
CA ILE A 243 12.92 4.94 6.91
C ILE A 243 12.06 3.75 7.32
N TRP A 244 12.34 2.57 6.80
CA TRP A 244 11.62 1.35 7.17
C TRP A 244 11.71 1.07 8.66
N TYR A 245 12.91 1.14 9.25
CA TYR A 245 13.12 0.97 10.67
C TYR A 245 12.36 2.00 11.51
N TYR A 246 12.41 3.28 11.12
CA TYR A 246 11.66 4.35 11.79
C TYR A 246 10.16 4.11 11.75
N PHE A 247 9.62 3.73 10.60
CA PHE A 247 8.19 3.42 10.43
C PHE A 247 7.76 2.22 11.28
N THR A 248 8.52 1.13 11.26
CA THR A 248 8.19 -0.07 12.05
C THR A 248 8.32 0.16 13.56
N SER A 249 9.25 1.01 14.00
CA SER A 249 9.42 1.32 15.42
C SER A 249 8.34 2.25 15.96
N GLN A 250 7.84 3.19 15.15
CA GLN A 250 6.81 4.15 15.58
C GLN A 250 5.38 3.63 15.34
N ILE A 251 5.14 2.96 14.24
CA ILE A 251 3.81 2.50 13.85
C ILE A 251 3.55 1.07 14.35
N GLY A 252 4.58 0.22 14.43
CA GLY A 252 4.45 -1.12 15.00
C GLY A 252 3.99 -1.13 16.46
N SER A 253 4.31 -0.09 17.23
CA SER A 253 3.79 0.10 18.59
C SER A 253 2.33 0.55 18.62
N ALA A 254 1.80 1.13 17.54
CA ALA A 254 0.42 1.60 17.45
C ALA A 254 -0.56 0.52 16.94
N PHE A 255 -0.04 -0.55 16.29
CA PHE A 255 -0.85 -1.66 15.77
C PHE A 255 -0.83 -2.93 16.64
N VAL A 256 -0.11 -2.93 17.76
CA VAL A 256 -0.04 -4.03 18.73
C VAL A 256 -0.90 -3.73 19.98
N GLN A 257 -1.64 -2.63 20.02
CA GLN A 257 -2.71 -2.36 20.97
C GLN A 257 -4.07 -2.55 20.26
#